data_213a7b1c2a7e8729c08803d80ce12c00
#
_entry.id   213a7b1c2a7e8729c08803d80ce12c00
#
_cell.length_a   1.000
_cell.length_b   1.000
_cell.length_c   1.000
_cell.angle_alpha   90.00
_cell.angle_beta   90.00
_cell.angle_gamma   90.00
#
_symmetry.space_group_name_H-M   'P 1'
#
loop_
_entity.id
_entity.type
_entity.pdbx_description
1 polymer ?
#
loop_
_entity_poly.entity_id
_entity_poly.type
_entity_poly.pdbx_seq_one_letter_code
_entity_poly.pdbx_strand_id
1 'polypeptide(L)'
;MKLAVILPAYNAENFIAECLESLLNQTFSDFCILAVNDASTDNTGNILEDYAAKDTRLRVYHLPQNQGEPAVMQFAMNMLNYMNVEYVARMDADDICVPHRFEKQVQYLDEHPEIDILGSNALLFNNGKTDKATKVSTLPLLDKDIKAHFSLARDNIINPSSMWRHSSIKALAINYAQTATAPDFHMWVQCALHKKTFANLPEPLLLYRLHPGQESKKQEKISEAVQYSMELWISHLFPDLTSKEVSLLSRTLHEKSIKLSREEFEMAFSAYDKVQSTREISLFGEDRHTMFSILDQRIQLLKKLLYQRVQ
;
A
#
# COMPACT_ATOMS: atom_id res chain seq x y z
N MET A 1 1.39 13.79 21.81
CA MET A 1 1.19 13.95 20.37
C MET A 1 0.50 12.68 19.87
N LYS A 2 -0.64 12.87 19.22
CA LYS A 2 -1.52 11.76 18.85
C LYS A 2 -1.12 11.07 17.55
N LEU A 3 -0.65 11.86 16.55
CA LEU A 3 -0.36 11.37 15.20
C LEU A 3 1.06 11.72 14.75
N ALA A 4 1.76 10.80 14.10
CA ALA A 4 2.96 11.07 13.30
C ALA A 4 2.70 10.76 11.83
N VAL A 5 3.15 11.61 10.93
CA VAL A 5 3.04 11.42 9.48
C VAL A 5 4.41 11.05 8.92
N ILE A 6 4.53 9.91 8.26
CA ILE A 6 5.74 9.55 7.51
C ILE A 6 5.63 10.11 6.10
N LEU A 7 6.59 10.95 5.71
CA LEU A 7 6.68 11.58 4.39
C LEU A 7 8.05 11.29 3.77
N PRO A 8 8.22 10.19 3.04
CA PRO A 8 9.39 9.99 2.19
C PRO A 8 9.43 11.00 1.05
N ALA A 9 10.62 11.52 0.75
CA ALA A 9 10.81 12.45 -0.35
C ALA A 9 12.09 12.12 -1.12
N TYR A 10 11.99 11.99 -2.43
CA TYR A 10 13.13 11.87 -3.33
C TYR A 10 12.82 12.55 -4.67
N ASN A 11 13.61 13.58 -5.02
CA ASN A 11 13.46 14.35 -6.27
C ASN A 11 11.99 14.79 -6.52
N ALA A 12 11.39 15.42 -5.52
CA ALA A 12 9.99 15.85 -5.50
C ALA A 12 9.81 17.38 -5.55
N GLU A 13 10.83 18.15 -6.01
CA GLU A 13 10.80 19.63 -6.00
C GLU A 13 9.55 20.24 -6.62
N ASN A 14 8.96 19.57 -7.62
CA ASN A 14 7.78 20.06 -8.33
C ASN A 14 6.46 19.84 -7.56
N PHE A 15 6.46 19.06 -6.48
CA PHE A 15 5.24 18.61 -5.80
C PHE A 15 5.27 18.85 -4.29
N ILE A 16 6.46 18.75 -3.67
CA ILE A 16 6.61 18.70 -2.21
C ILE A 16 6.04 19.93 -1.50
N ALA A 17 6.08 21.11 -2.11
CA ALA A 17 5.52 22.32 -1.51
C ALA A 17 3.99 22.21 -1.36
N GLU A 18 3.28 21.79 -2.41
CA GLU A 18 1.83 21.60 -2.38
C GLU A 18 1.42 20.47 -1.40
N CYS A 19 2.20 19.39 -1.34
CA CYS A 19 2.03 18.33 -0.36
C CYS A 19 2.15 18.87 1.07
N LEU A 20 3.22 19.60 1.39
CA LEU A 20 3.44 20.18 2.73
C LEU A 20 2.36 21.17 3.11
N GLU A 21 1.93 22.05 2.21
CA GLU A 21 0.82 22.97 2.46
C GLU A 21 -0.46 22.22 2.81
N SER A 22 -0.76 21.13 2.11
CA SER A 22 -1.95 20.32 2.39
C SER A 22 -1.89 19.62 3.76
N LEU A 23 -0.70 19.21 4.18
CA LEU A 23 -0.47 18.59 5.49
C LEU A 23 -0.52 19.62 6.62
N LEU A 24 0.14 20.76 6.47
CA LEU A 24 0.23 21.77 7.52
C LEU A 24 -1.10 22.50 7.76
N ASN A 25 -2.00 22.49 6.76
CA ASN A 25 -3.35 23.06 6.82
C ASN A 25 -4.45 22.04 7.22
N GLN A 26 -4.08 20.89 7.80
CA GLN A 26 -5.07 19.95 8.32
C GLN A 26 -5.87 20.53 9.49
N THR A 27 -7.17 20.21 9.58
CA THR A 27 -8.06 20.63 10.69
C THR A 27 -7.65 20.01 12.03
N PHE A 28 -7.05 18.82 12.01
CA PHE A 28 -6.46 18.19 13.17
C PHE A 28 -5.04 18.75 13.41
N SER A 29 -4.71 19.16 14.65
CA SER A 29 -3.47 19.88 14.96
C SER A 29 -2.43 19.10 15.79
N ASP A 30 -2.84 18.04 16.51
CA ASP A 30 -1.94 17.27 17.39
C ASP A 30 -1.14 16.21 16.61
N PHE A 31 -0.29 16.66 15.68
CA PHE A 31 0.56 15.79 14.87
C PHE A 31 1.95 16.38 14.62
N CYS A 32 2.87 15.51 14.16
CA CYS A 32 4.12 15.93 13.52
C CYS A 32 4.31 15.20 12.18
N ILE A 33 5.18 15.77 11.34
CA ILE A 33 5.59 15.19 10.06
C ILE A 33 7.06 14.77 10.19
N LEU A 34 7.36 13.52 9.90
CA LEU A 34 8.71 13.00 9.74
C LEU A 34 9.02 12.94 8.24
N ALA A 35 9.55 14.01 7.70
CA ALA A 35 9.98 14.09 6.31
C ALA A 35 11.39 13.49 6.18
N VAL A 36 11.52 12.42 5.42
CA VAL A 36 12.79 11.74 5.19
C VAL A 36 13.20 11.96 3.74
N ASN A 37 14.18 12.85 3.54
CA ASN A 37 14.79 13.13 2.25
C ASN A 37 15.83 12.05 1.93
N ASP A 38 15.55 11.22 0.94
CA ASP A 38 16.41 10.11 0.50
C ASP A 38 17.51 10.57 -0.47
N ALA A 39 18.34 11.53 -0.01
CA ALA A 39 19.42 12.13 -0.77
C ALA A 39 18.97 12.70 -2.12
N SER A 40 17.93 13.51 -2.15
CA SER A 40 17.50 14.21 -3.36
C SER A 40 18.61 15.06 -3.96
N THR A 41 18.68 15.10 -5.28
CA THR A 41 19.65 15.86 -6.08
C THR A 41 19.07 17.15 -6.66
N ASP A 42 17.77 17.35 -6.52
CA ASP A 42 17.03 18.56 -6.88
C ASP A 42 16.81 19.48 -5.67
N ASN A 43 15.92 20.46 -5.77
CA ASN A 43 15.66 21.41 -4.70
C ASN A 43 14.78 20.89 -3.55
N THR A 44 14.40 19.62 -3.54
CA THR A 44 13.51 19.01 -2.52
C THR A 44 14.02 19.27 -1.10
N GLY A 45 15.31 19.05 -0.85
CA GLY A 45 15.91 19.22 0.49
C GLY A 45 15.78 20.64 1.01
N ASN A 46 16.07 21.65 0.17
CA ASN A 46 15.96 23.06 0.55
C ASN A 46 14.51 23.47 0.83
N ILE A 47 13.56 22.99 0.02
CA ILE A 47 12.14 23.25 0.24
C ILE A 47 11.69 22.68 1.60
N LEU A 48 12.09 21.46 1.93
CA LEU A 48 11.77 20.84 3.22
C LEU A 48 12.30 21.67 4.39
N GLU A 49 13.54 22.14 4.33
CA GLU A 49 14.16 22.97 5.38
C GLU A 49 13.47 24.34 5.49
N ASP A 50 13.10 24.97 4.37
CA ASP A 50 12.38 26.25 4.36
C ASP A 50 11.02 26.16 5.05
N TYR A 51 10.31 25.02 4.91
CA TYR A 51 9.05 24.78 5.60
C TYR A 51 9.28 24.42 7.08
N ALA A 52 10.29 23.63 7.41
CA ALA A 52 10.62 23.27 8.78
C ALA A 52 11.04 24.49 9.63
N ALA A 53 11.68 25.47 9.03
CA ALA A 53 12.01 26.75 9.68
C ALA A 53 10.76 27.57 10.06
N LYS A 54 9.60 27.33 9.41
CA LYS A 54 8.34 28.07 9.62
C LYS A 54 7.34 27.30 10.50
N ASP A 55 7.42 25.95 10.53
CA ASP A 55 6.47 25.12 11.27
C ASP A 55 7.19 23.97 12.01
N THR A 56 7.18 24.03 13.32
CA THR A 56 7.87 23.08 14.20
C THR A 56 7.28 21.67 14.20
N ARG A 57 6.10 21.49 13.59
CA ARG A 57 5.51 20.16 13.39
C ARG A 57 6.28 19.36 12.32
N LEU A 58 6.97 20.02 11.39
CA LEU A 58 7.78 19.38 10.36
C LEU A 58 9.20 19.13 10.87
N ARG A 59 9.62 17.87 10.86
CA ARG A 59 10.97 17.42 11.20
C ARG A 59 11.60 16.78 9.98
N VAL A 60 12.71 17.32 9.53
CA VAL A 60 13.41 16.87 8.31
C VAL A 60 14.62 16.01 8.69
N TYR A 61 14.77 14.91 7.97
CA TYR A 61 15.92 14.00 8.08
C TYR A 61 16.49 13.78 6.68
N HIS A 62 17.79 14.00 6.52
CA HIS A 62 18.50 13.77 5.26
C HIS A 62 19.30 12.48 5.34
N LEU A 63 19.03 11.52 4.48
CA LEU A 63 19.87 10.34 4.33
C LEU A 63 21.14 10.70 3.54
N PRO A 64 22.29 10.09 3.85
CA PRO A 64 23.56 10.44 3.20
C PRO A 64 23.66 9.96 1.75
N GLN A 65 22.84 8.99 1.36
CA GLN A 65 22.75 8.46 0.00
C GLN A 65 21.34 7.92 -0.25
N ASN A 66 20.94 7.85 -1.52
CA ASN A 66 19.67 7.24 -1.90
C ASN A 66 19.66 5.74 -1.56
N GLN A 67 18.72 5.31 -0.75
CA GLN A 67 18.56 3.93 -0.29
C GLN A 67 17.22 3.31 -0.70
N GLY A 68 16.33 4.11 -1.29
CA GLY A 68 15.00 3.70 -1.72
C GLY A 68 13.96 3.66 -0.61
N GLU A 69 12.70 3.60 -1.01
CA GLU A 69 11.56 3.69 -0.09
C GLU A 69 11.58 2.67 1.06
N PRO A 70 11.97 1.40 0.88
CA PRO A 70 12.03 0.45 2.00
C PRO A 70 12.98 0.88 3.12
N ALA A 71 14.13 1.42 2.79
CA ALA A 71 15.10 1.91 3.78
C ALA A 71 14.61 3.19 4.48
N VAL A 72 13.96 4.08 3.74
CA VAL A 72 13.30 5.28 4.28
C VAL A 72 12.21 4.89 5.27
N MET A 73 11.36 3.92 4.92
CA MET A 73 10.33 3.40 5.82
C MET A 73 10.94 2.77 7.08
N GLN A 74 11.99 1.95 6.92
CA GLN A 74 12.69 1.36 8.06
C GLN A 74 13.27 2.43 8.99
N PHE A 75 13.89 3.47 8.41
CA PHE A 75 14.41 4.61 9.17
C PHE A 75 13.29 5.32 9.95
N ALA A 76 12.20 5.67 9.29
CA ALA A 76 11.07 6.36 9.92
C ALA A 76 10.44 5.51 11.04
N MET A 77 10.23 4.22 10.83
CA MET A 77 9.71 3.30 11.85
C MET A 77 10.65 3.17 13.05
N ASN A 78 11.97 3.17 12.82
CA ASN A 78 12.95 3.17 13.91
C ASN A 78 12.87 4.47 14.75
N MET A 79 12.69 5.63 14.10
CA MET A 79 12.50 6.91 14.81
C MET A 79 11.22 6.91 15.64
N LEU A 80 10.12 6.38 15.09
CA LEU A 80 8.83 6.26 15.78
C LEU A 80 8.91 5.40 17.05
N ASN A 81 9.84 4.44 17.12
CA ASN A 81 10.05 3.62 18.31
C ASN A 81 10.44 4.43 19.56
N TYR A 82 11.04 5.61 19.37
CA TYR A 82 11.44 6.52 20.44
C TYR A 82 10.41 7.64 20.69
N MET A 83 9.29 7.63 19.94
CA MET A 83 8.23 8.62 20.07
C MET A 83 6.99 8.02 20.74
N ASN A 84 6.33 8.83 21.58
CA ASN A 84 5.04 8.46 22.13
C ASN A 84 3.93 8.97 21.20
N VAL A 85 3.58 8.17 20.20
CA VAL A 85 2.50 8.45 19.25
C VAL A 85 1.51 7.28 19.25
N GLU A 86 0.24 7.61 19.08
CA GLU A 86 -0.84 6.63 19.05
C GLU A 86 -1.07 6.11 17.62
N TYR A 87 -1.09 7.02 16.66
CA TYR A 87 -1.31 6.74 15.26
C TYR A 87 -0.14 7.16 14.38
N VAL A 88 0.02 6.47 13.26
CA VAL A 88 0.96 6.81 12.20
C VAL A 88 0.19 6.90 10.89
N ALA A 89 0.37 7.97 10.13
CA ALA A 89 -0.15 8.13 8.78
C ALA A 89 0.97 8.09 7.76
N ARG A 90 0.65 7.63 6.56
CA ARG A 90 1.53 7.67 5.39
C ARG A 90 1.11 8.82 4.46
N MET A 91 2.08 9.47 3.84
CA MET A 91 1.85 10.45 2.79
C MET A 91 2.97 10.36 1.75
N ASP A 92 2.64 10.45 0.47
CA ASP A 92 3.62 10.54 -0.61
C ASP A 92 3.87 12.00 -0.97
N ALA A 93 5.10 12.32 -1.35
CA ALA A 93 5.55 13.70 -1.57
C ALA A 93 4.93 14.37 -2.81
N ASP A 94 4.28 13.60 -3.66
CA ASP A 94 3.63 14.05 -4.90
C ASP A 94 2.10 14.13 -4.82
N ASP A 95 1.50 13.76 -3.67
CA ASP A 95 0.06 13.76 -3.43
C ASP A 95 -0.40 14.97 -2.59
N ILE A 96 -1.74 15.16 -2.50
CA ILE A 96 -2.36 16.24 -1.73
C ILE A 96 -3.35 15.66 -0.72
N CYS A 97 -3.24 16.07 0.52
CA CYS A 97 -4.08 15.64 1.63
C CYS A 97 -5.37 16.50 1.68
N VAL A 98 -6.54 15.88 1.77
CA VAL A 98 -7.80 16.62 1.99
C VAL A 98 -7.78 17.26 3.39
N PRO A 99 -8.27 18.51 3.59
CA PRO A 99 -8.08 19.25 4.84
C PRO A 99 -8.54 18.56 6.14
N HIS A 100 -9.54 17.73 6.09
CA HIS A 100 -10.10 17.01 7.24
C HIS A 100 -9.76 15.53 7.30
N ARG A 101 -8.74 15.08 6.52
CA ARG A 101 -8.35 13.67 6.50
C ARG A 101 -7.93 13.17 7.88
N PHE A 102 -7.01 13.87 8.55
CA PHE A 102 -6.49 13.40 9.83
C PHE A 102 -7.55 13.39 10.91
N GLU A 103 -8.39 14.40 10.97
CA GLU A 103 -9.50 14.47 11.91
C GLU A 103 -10.45 13.27 11.75
N LYS A 104 -10.88 12.97 10.53
CA LYS A 104 -11.78 11.85 10.24
C LYS A 104 -11.15 10.49 10.53
N GLN A 105 -9.90 10.28 10.12
CA GLN A 105 -9.24 9.00 10.34
C GLN A 105 -8.93 8.77 11.82
N VAL A 106 -8.49 9.78 12.56
CA VAL A 106 -8.26 9.71 14.01
C VAL A 106 -9.56 9.42 14.74
N GLN A 107 -10.63 10.17 14.41
CA GLN A 107 -11.95 9.95 15.02
C GLN A 107 -12.43 8.51 14.77
N TYR A 108 -12.34 8.04 13.52
CA TYR A 108 -12.76 6.67 13.18
C TYR A 108 -11.98 5.62 13.97
N LEU A 109 -10.66 5.76 14.06
CA LEU A 109 -9.84 4.82 14.84
C LEU A 109 -10.13 4.91 16.34
N ASP A 110 -10.43 6.09 16.90
CA ASP A 110 -10.85 6.24 18.29
C ASP A 110 -12.17 5.51 18.58
N GLU A 111 -13.14 5.59 17.67
CA GLU A 111 -14.46 4.96 17.78
C GLU A 111 -14.42 3.45 17.49
N HIS A 112 -13.39 2.96 16.77
CA HIS A 112 -13.24 1.57 16.32
C HIS A 112 -11.92 0.95 16.81
N PRO A 113 -11.80 0.62 18.11
CA PRO A 113 -10.57 0.07 18.69
C PRO A 113 -10.15 -1.28 18.11
N GLU A 114 -11.06 -1.99 17.46
CA GLU A 114 -10.83 -3.25 16.76
C GLU A 114 -10.08 -3.09 15.43
N ILE A 115 -10.04 -1.87 14.84
CA ILE A 115 -9.37 -1.61 13.57
C ILE A 115 -7.91 -1.21 13.83
N ASP A 116 -6.99 -1.94 13.20
CA ASP A 116 -5.55 -1.67 13.29
C ASP A 116 -5.06 -0.73 12.18
N ILE A 117 -5.57 -0.89 10.94
CA ILE A 117 -5.16 -0.17 9.75
C ILE A 117 -6.38 0.40 9.04
N LEU A 118 -6.34 1.71 8.75
CA LEU A 118 -7.40 2.45 8.10
C LEU A 118 -6.87 3.12 6.83
N GLY A 119 -7.48 2.81 5.68
CA GLY A 119 -7.28 3.54 4.43
C GLY A 119 -8.45 4.45 4.10
N SER A 120 -8.42 5.05 2.93
CA SER A 120 -9.57 5.75 2.35
C SER A 120 -9.54 5.65 0.83
N ASN A 121 -10.67 5.94 0.20
CA ASN A 121 -10.67 6.22 -1.22
C ASN A 121 -9.82 7.46 -1.54
N ALA A 122 -9.44 7.59 -2.80
CA ALA A 122 -8.70 8.72 -3.32
C ALA A 122 -9.37 9.28 -4.58
N LEU A 123 -9.15 10.56 -4.82
CA LEU A 123 -9.52 11.25 -6.03
C LEU A 123 -8.30 11.32 -6.95
N LEU A 124 -8.34 10.62 -8.07
CA LEU A 124 -7.25 10.59 -9.03
C LEU A 124 -7.30 11.83 -9.91
N PHE A 125 -6.15 12.51 -10.07
CA PHE A 125 -6.04 13.67 -10.96
C PHE A 125 -4.73 13.68 -11.75
N ASN A 126 -4.76 14.28 -12.93
CA ASN A 126 -3.56 14.41 -13.75
C ASN A 126 -2.75 15.64 -13.32
N ASN A 127 -1.42 15.52 -13.43
CA ASN A 127 -0.49 16.61 -13.08
C ASN A 127 -0.89 17.95 -13.75
N GLY A 128 -1.00 18.99 -12.93
CA GLY A 128 -1.31 20.38 -13.34
C GLY A 128 -2.79 20.76 -13.38
N LYS A 129 -3.74 19.88 -12.98
CA LYS A 129 -5.17 20.20 -13.02
C LYS A 129 -5.93 19.49 -11.88
N THR A 130 -5.84 20.04 -10.68
CA THR A 130 -6.64 19.59 -9.52
C THR A 130 -8.15 19.76 -9.75
N ASP A 131 -8.55 20.71 -10.60
CA ASP A 131 -9.93 20.96 -11.02
C ASP A 131 -10.49 19.91 -12.01
N LYS A 132 -9.64 19.04 -12.55
CA LYS A 132 -10.01 17.92 -13.43
C LYS A 132 -9.67 16.58 -12.80
N ALA A 133 -10.29 16.31 -11.65
CA ALA A 133 -10.34 14.96 -11.10
C ALA A 133 -10.95 14.02 -12.14
N THR A 134 -10.21 12.93 -12.44
CA THR A 134 -10.61 12.02 -13.52
C THR A 134 -11.40 10.84 -13.00
N LYS A 135 -11.18 10.43 -11.75
CA LYS A 135 -11.83 9.24 -11.18
C LYS A 135 -11.69 9.21 -9.67
N VAL A 136 -12.76 8.79 -8.97
CA VAL A 136 -12.68 8.36 -7.58
C VAL A 136 -12.35 6.87 -7.55
N SER A 137 -11.43 6.46 -6.69
CA SER A 137 -11.19 5.03 -6.43
C SER A 137 -12.41 4.39 -5.75
N THR A 138 -12.56 3.09 -5.92
CA THR A 138 -13.62 2.32 -5.26
C THR A 138 -12.96 1.11 -4.62
N LEU A 139 -12.61 1.24 -3.34
CA LEU A 139 -11.95 0.20 -2.55
C LEU A 139 -12.97 -0.60 -1.74
N PRO A 140 -12.69 -1.87 -1.42
CA PRO A 140 -13.45 -2.61 -0.41
C PRO A 140 -13.32 -1.92 0.94
N LEU A 141 -14.43 -1.86 1.70
CA LEU A 141 -14.47 -1.11 2.96
C LEU A 141 -14.20 -1.98 4.18
N LEU A 142 -14.53 -3.27 4.12
CA LEU A 142 -14.48 -4.18 5.26
C LEU A 142 -13.22 -5.05 5.22
N ASP A 143 -12.68 -5.37 6.40
CA ASP A 143 -11.49 -6.22 6.62
C ASP A 143 -11.47 -7.47 5.73
N LYS A 144 -12.55 -8.25 5.79
CA LYS A 144 -12.69 -9.51 5.07
C LYS A 144 -12.56 -9.36 3.54
N ASP A 145 -13.10 -8.27 2.99
CA ASP A 145 -13.08 -7.99 1.56
C ASP A 145 -11.72 -7.42 1.14
N ILE A 146 -11.10 -6.57 1.96
CA ILE A 146 -9.73 -6.07 1.75
C ILE A 146 -8.74 -7.23 1.68
N LYS A 147 -8.80 -8.16 2.62
CA LYS A 147 -7.95 -9.36 2.67
C LYS A 147 -8.18 -10.30 1.49
N ALA A 148 -9.42 -10.44 1.03
CA ALA A 148 -9.73 -11.21 -0.18
C ALA A 148 -8.99 -10.64 -1.42
N HIS A 149 -8.88 -9.31 -1.53
CA HIS A 149 -8.20 -8.62 -2.62
C HIS A 149 -6.66 -8.75 -2.58
N PHE A 150 -6.05 -9.10 -1.46
CA PHE A 150 -4.60 -9.39 -1.40
C PHE A 150 -4.18 -10.53 -2.34
N SER A 151 -5.08 -11.47 -2.63
CA SER A 151 -4.82 -12.54 -3.59
C SER A 151 -4.60 -12.06 -5.03
N LEU A 152 -4.95 -10.81 -5.34
CA LEU A 152 -4.66 -10.15 -6.63
C LEU A 152 -3.67 -8.98 -6.51
N ALA A 153 -3.23 -8.65 -5.31
CA ALA A 153 -2.36 -7.51 -5.02
C ALA A 153 -2.87 -6.17 -5.58
N ARG A 154 -4.18 -5.95 -5.56
CA ARG A 154 -4.79 -4.71 -6.05
C ARG A 154 -6.09 -4.39 -5.29
N ASP A 155 -6.54 -3.14 -5.43
CA ASP A 155 -7.81 -2.67 -4.87
C ASP A 155 -7.96 -3.03 -3.37
N ASN A 156 -6.90 -2.74 -2.59
CA ASN A 156 -6.86 -3.03 -1.16
C ASN A 156 -6.74 -1.76 -0.30
N ILE A 157 -5.53 -1.29 -0.03
CA ILE A 157 -5.25 -0.04 0.68
C ILE A 157 -4.41 0.86 -0.24
N ILE A 158 -4.81 2.12 -0.40
CA ILE A 158 -3.98 3.14 -1.05
C ILE A 158 -2.95 3.62 -0.03
N ASN A 159 -1.69 3.29 -0.25
CA ASN A 159 -0.60 3.53 0.70
C ASN A 159 -0.58 4.98 1.25
N PRO A 160 -0.53 6.05 0.44
CA PRO A 160 -0.51 7.43 0.95
C PRO A 160 -1.82 7.87 1.62
N SER A 161 -2.91 7.08 1.57
CA SER A 161 -4.13 7.35 2.32
C SER A 161 -4.18 6.65 3.67
N SER A 162 -3.21 5.79 3.98
CA SER A 162 -3.26 4.92 5.14
C SER A 162 -2.93 5.64 6.46
N MET A 163 -3.57 5.16 7.53
CA MET A 163 -3.28 5.47 8.93
C MET A 163 -3.39 4.18 9.75
N TRP A 164 -2.53 3.98 10.75
CA TRP A 164 -2.56 2.77 11.57
C TRP A 164 -2.24 3.04 13.03
N ARG A 165 -2.65 2.11 13.91
CA ARG A 165 -2.23 2.11 15.32
C ARG A 165 -0.77 1.75 15.43
N HIS A 166 0.04 2.65 15.96
CA HIS A 166 1.48 2.43 16.07
C HIS A 166 1.82 1.19 16.89
N SER A 167 1.16 0.99 18.03
CA SER A 167 1.38 -0.17 18.90
C SER A 167 1.15 -1.51 18.20
N SER A 168 0.12 -1.61 17.38
CA SER A 168 -0.23 -2.83 16.64
C SER A 168 0.84 -3.24 15.62
N ILE A 169 1.40 -2.27 14.91
CA ILE A 169 2.39 -2.53 13.84
C ILE A 169 3.81 -2.66 14.42
N LYS A 170 4.15 -1.85 15.42
CA LYS A 170 5.44 -1.93 16.12
C LYS A 170 5.70 -3.33 16.67
N ALA A 171 4.69 -3.99 17.21
CA ALA A 171 4.80 -5.33 17.79
C ALA A 171 5.18 -6.41 16.74
N LEU A 172 4.94 -6.18 15.46
CA LEU A 172 5.25 -7.13 14.38
C LEU A 172 6.70 -7.10 13.95
N ALA A 173 7.47 -6.07 14.32
CA ALA A 173 8.87 -5.88 13.95
C ALA A 173 9.14 -6.10 12.45
N ILE A 174 8.27 -5.56 11.59
CA ILE A 174 8.33 -5.76 10.13
C ILE A 174 9.66 -5.27 9.60
N ASN A 175 10.33 -6.12 8.82
CA ASN A 175 11.56 -5.78 8.11
C ASN A 175 11.23 -5.31 6.68
N TYR A 176 11.22 -4.02 6.47
CA TYR A 176 10.93 -3.41 5.16
C TYR A 176 11.99 -3.71 4.09
N ALA A 177 13.22 -4.06 4.49
CA ALA A 177 14.30 -4.38 3.57
C ALA A 177 14.14 -5.75 2.87
N GLN A 178 13.15 -6.56 3.25
CA GLN A 178 12.87 -7.84 2.58
C GLN A 178 12.31 -7.67 1.16
N THR A 179 11.77 -6.50 0.84
CA THR A 179 11.33 -6.16 -0.51
C THR A 179 12.11 -4.96 -1.03
N ALA A 180 12.72 -5.09 -2.20
CA ALA A 180 13.45 -3.97 -2.82
C ALA A 180 12.52 -2.84 -3.26
N THR A 181 11.24 -3.15 -3.49
CA THR A 181 10.16 -2.23 -3.92
C THR A 181 8.84 -2.69 -3.33
N ALA A 182 7.81 -1.84 -3.36
CA ALA A 182 6.47 -2.12 -2.80
C ALA A 182 6.47 -2.58 -1.32
N PRO A 183 7.17 -1.86 -0.42
CA PRO A 183 7.23 -2.21 1.00
C PRO A 183 5.86 -2.13 1.68
N ASP A 184 4.96 -1.34 1.14
CA ASP A 184 3.58 -1.14 1.58
C ASP A 184 2.76 -2.44 1.45
N PHE A 185 2.71 -3.03 0.26
CA PHE A 185 1.96 -4.27 0.05
C PHE A 185 2.52 -5.42 0.90
N HIS A 186 3.85 -5.49 1.04
CA HIS A 186 4.48 -6.44 1.95
C HIS A 186 4.04 -6.23 3.41
N MET A 187 4.02 -4.98 3.86
CA MET A 187 3.54 -4.62 5.20
C MET A 187 2.10 -5.06 5.40
N TRP A 188 1.19 -4.82 4.43
CA TRP A 188 -0.21 -5.21 4.54
C TRP A 188 -0.38 -6.72 4.64
N VAL A 189 0.36 -7.48 3.84
CA VAL A 189 0.36 -8.96 3.92
C VAL A 189 0.87 -9.44 5.28
N GLN A 190 1.98 -8.91 5.79
CA GLN A 190 2.49 -9.23 7.13
C GLN A 190 1.45 -8.93 8.22
N CYS A 191 0.80 -7.77 8.14
CA CYS A 191 -0.26 -7.40 9.08
C CYS A 191 -1.43 -8.41 9.03
N ALA A 192 -1.87 -8.79 7.83
CA ALA A 192 -2.96 -9.75 7.67
C ALA A 192 -2.61 -11.13 8.23
N LEU A 193 -1.39 -11.63 7.97
CA LEU A 193 -0.90 -12.91 8.51
C LEU A 193 -0.84 -12.92 10.04
N HIS A 194 -0.65 -11.75 10.66
CA HIS A 194 -0.73 -11.56 12.11
C HIS A 194 -2.13 -11.17 12.59
N LYS A 195 -3.16 -11.42 11.77
CA LYS A 195 -4.58 -11.18 12.08
C LYS A 195 -4.91 -9.74 12.47
N LYS A 196 -4.15 -8.78 11.93
CA LYS A 196 -4.50 -7.36 12.05
C LYS A 196 -5.72 -7.06 11.20
N THR A 197 -6.51 -6.07 11.63
CA THR A 197 -7.78 -5.72 11.01
C THR A 197 -7.66 -4.45 10.19
N PHE A 198 -8.36 -4.42 9.08
CA PHE A 198 -8.32 -3.35 8.09
C PHE A 198 -9.71 -2.73 7.92
N ALA A 199 -9.73 -1.46 7.54
CA ALA A 199 -10.92 -0.79 7.01
C ALA A 199 -10.51 0.26 5.97
N ASN A 200 -11.45 0.64 5.10
CA ASN A 200 -11.32 1.83 4.26
C ASN A 200 -12.53 2.74 4.47
N LEU A 201 -12.29 4.04 4.57
CA LEU A 201 -13.35 5.03 4.49
C LEU A 201 -13.83 5.19 3.04
N PRO A 202 -15.14 5.28 2.81
CA PRO A 202 -15.68 5.44 1.46
C PRO A 202 -15.39 6.84 0.86
N GLU A 203 -15.05 7.81 1.70
CA GLU A 203 -14.74 9.16 1.27
C GLU A 203 -13.34 9.24 0.63
N PRO A 204 -13.15 10.03 -0.44
CA PRO A 204 -11.84 10.33 -0.98
C PRO A 204 -11.15 11.38 -0.09
N LEU A 205 -10.25 10.93 0.77
CA LEU A 205 -9.49 11.80 1.70
C LEU A 205 -8.07 12.15 1.19
N LEU A 206 -7.74 11.70 -0.01
CA LEU A 206 -6.49 11.96 -0.69
C LEU A 206 -6.77 12.34 -2.15
N LEU A 207 -6.07 13.34 -2.67
CA LEU A 207 -5.94 13.59 -4.10
C LEU A 207 -4.66 12.89 -4.56
N TYR A 208 -4.83 11.80 -5.31
CA TYR A 208 -3.74 10.96 -5.83
C TYR A 208 -3.32 11.49 -7.21
N ARG A 209 -2.08 11.96 -7.30
CA ARG A 209 -1.55 12.57 -8.52
C ARG A 209 -1.06 11.49 -9.50
N LEU A 210 -1.42 11.67 -10.77
CA LEU A 210 -0.96 10.81 -11.86
C LEU A 210 0.07 11.56 -12.72
N HIS A 211 1.33 11.11 -12.71
CA HIS A 211 2.40 11.68 -13.55
C HIS A 211 3.39 10.58 -14.03
N PRO A 212 4.20 10.85 -15.09
CA PRO A 212 5.09 9.82 -15.68
C PRO A 212 6.20 9.33 -14.76
N GLY A 213 6.64 10.15 -13.81
CA GLY A 213 7.78 9.84 -12.92
C GLY A 213 7.42 8.98 -11.69
N GLN A 214 6.16 8.58 -11.53
CA GLN A 214 5.74 7.78 -10.37
C GLN A 214 6.43 6.42 -10.32
N GLU A 215 6.81 6.01 -9.10
CA GLU A 215 7.45 4.71 -8.84
C GLU A 215 6.54 3.54 -9.28
N SER A 216 5.24 3.65 -9.07
CA SER A 216 4.23 2.66 -9.47
C SER A 216 4.17 2.37 -10.98
N LYS A 217 4.85 3.17 -11.83
CA LYS A 217 4.97 2.95 -13.28
C LYS A 217 6.24 2.19 -13.68
N LYS A 218 7.18 1.96 -12.78
CA LYS A 218 8.41 1.15 -13.02
C LYS A 218 8.10 -0.35 -12.88
N GLN A 219 7.38 -0.91 -13.85
CA GLN A 219 6.61 -2.15 -13.75
C GLN A 219 7.38 -3.45 -13.42
N GLU A 220 8.64 -3.65 -13.85
CA GLU A 220 9.30 -4.95 -13.65
C GLU A 220 9.72 -5.20 -12.19
N LYS A 221 10.40 -4.27 -11.56
CA LYS A 221 10.87 -4.42 -10.17
C LYS A 221 9.73 -4.45 -9.15
N ILE A 222 8.69 -3.66 -9.39
CA ILE A 222 7.48 -3.66 -8.55
C ILE A 222 6.76 -5.01 -8.67
N SER A 223 6.72 -5.59 -9.87
CA SER A 223 6.12 -6.90 -10.10
C SER A 223 6.76 -8.01 -9.26
N GLU A 224 8.10 -8.06 -9.17
CA GLU A 224 8.83 -9.07 -8.37
C GLU A 224 8.53 -8.97 -6.87
N ALA A 225 8.56 -7.76 -6.30
CA ALA A 225 8.29 -7.53 -4.88
C ALA A 225 6.84 -7.83 -4.50
N VAL A 226 5.90 -7.44 -5.36
CA VAL A 226 4.48 -7.75 -5.20
C VAL A 226 4.26 -9.26 -5.30
N GLN A 227 4.90 -9.92 -6.26
CA GLN A 227 4.83 -11.38 -6.41
C GLN A 227 5.31 -12.10 -5.16
N TYR A 228 6.46 -11.72 -4.59
CA TYR A 228 6.95 -12.29 -3.34
C TYR A 228 5.91 -12.20 -2.22
N SER A 229 5.29 -11.05 -2.05
CA SER A 229 4.27 -10.83 -1.01
C SER A 229 2.99 -11.62 -1.29
N MET A 230 2.59 -11.77 -2.57
CA MET A 230 1.49 -12.66 -2.97
C MET A 230 1.81 -14.12 -2.70
N GLU A 231 3.02 -14.58 -3.02
CA GLU A 231 3.46 -15.96 -2.74
C GLU A 231 3.41 -16.25 -1.25
N LEU A 232 3.85 -15.29 -0.43
CA LEU A 232 3.75 -15.39 1.01
C LEU A 232 2.29 -15.52 1.48
N TRP A 233 1.39 -14.69 0.97
CA TRP A 233 -0.04 -14.73 1.28
C TRP A 233 -0.68 -16.06 0.85
N ILE A 234 -0.48 -16.47 -0.40
CA ILE A 234 -1.05 -17.67 -0.98
C ILE A 234 -0.54 -18.93 -0.26
N SER A 235 0.75 -19.00 0.08
CA SER A 235 1.32 -20.16 0.77
C SER A 235 0.74 -20.37 2.18
N HIS A 236 0.40 -19.27 2.88
CA HIS A 236 -0.25 -19.36 4.18
C HIS A 236 -1.74 -19.68 4.10
N LEU A 237 -2.42 -19.21 3.05
CA LEU A 237 -3.82 -19.56 2.81
C LEU A 237 -4.01 -21.01 2.35
N PHE A 238 -3.03 -21.58 1.63
CA PHE A 238 -3.11 -22.87 0.99
C PHE A 238 -1.80 -23.68 1.22
N PRO A 239 -1.58 -24.17 2.43
CA PRO A 239 -0.33 -24.84 2.81
C PRO A 239 -0.06 -26.15 2.06
N ASP A 240 -1.07 -26.74 1.42
CA ASP A 240 -0.94 -27.95 0.61
C ASP A 240 -0.37 -27.73 -0.80
N LEU A 241 -0.18 -26.44 -1.19
CA LEU A 241 0.48 -26.11 -2.45
C LEU A 241 1.99 -26.20 -2.31
N THR A 242 2.65 -26.78 -3.32
CA THR A 242 4.12 -26.70 -3.43
C THR A 242 4.57 -25.29 -3.77
N SER A 243 5.82 -24.94 -3.46
CA SER A 243 6.39 -23.62 -3.78
C SER A 243 6.29 -23.29 -5.27
N LYS A 244 6.42 -24.28 -6.16
CA LYS A 244 6.27 -24.09 -7.60
C LYS A 244 4.83 -23.76 -7.99
N GLU A 245 3.83 -24.43 -7.38
CA GLU A 245 2.42 -24.15 -7.60
C GLU A 245 2.04 -22.76 -7.09
N VAL A 246 2.52 -22.37 -5.91
CA VAL A 246 2.33 -21.03 -5.35
C VAL A 246 2.89 -19.96 -6.30
N SER A 247 4.13 -20.12 -6.77
CA SER A 247 4.75 -19.16 -7.67
C SER A 247 4.03 -19.04 -9.02
N LEU A 248 3.64 -20.15 -9.62
CA LEU A 248 2.90 -20.14 -10.88
C LEU A 248 1.51 -19.54 -10.72
N LEU A 249 0.83 -19.85 -9.63
CA LEU A 249 -0.50 -19.30 -9.34
C LEU A 249 -0.43 -17.79 -9.12
N SER A 250 0.50 -17.29 -8.29
CA SER A 250 0.67 -15.86 -8.02
C SER A 250 0.96 -15.07 -9.30
N ARG A 251 1.89 -15.54 -10.14
CA ARG A 251 2.19 -14.94 -11.44
C ARG A 251 0.96 -14.89 -12.34
N THR A 252 0.22 -15.99 -12.42
CA THR A 252 -1.01 -16.09 -13.21
C THR A 252 -2.07 -15.09 -12.75
N LEU A 253 -2.17 -14.83 -11.45
CA LEU A 253 -3.14 -13.90 -10.89
C LEU A 253 -2.72 -12.43 -11.04
N HIS A 254 -1.44 -12.13 -10.94
CA HIS A 254 -0.94 -10.74 -10.90
C HIS A 254 -0.63 -10.17 -12.29
N GLU A 255 0.09 -10.90 -13.14
CA GLU A 255 0.62 -10.35 -14.39
C GLU A 255 -0.47 -10.02 -15.43
N LYS A 256 -0.37 -8.82 -16.02
CA LYS A 256 -1.26 -8.40 -17.12
C LYS A 256 -0.90 -9.09 -18.44
N SER A 257 0.39 -9.33 -18.68
CA SER A 257 0.92 -10.03 -19.86
C SER A 257 1.74 -11.24 -19.40
N ILE A 258 1.11 -12.40 -19.40
CA ILE A 258 1.72 -13.60 -18.83
C ILE A 258 2.63 -14.26 -19.88
N LYS A 259 3.89 -14.46 -19.50
CA LYS A 259 4.88 -15.24 -20.25
C LYS A 259 5.08 -16.60 -19.56
N LEU A 260 4.05 -17.45 -19.61
CA LEU A 260 4.14 -18.84 -19.17
C LEU A 260 4.08 -19.80 -20.37
N SER A 261 4.78 -20.92 -20.29
CA SER A 261 4.60 -22.03 -21.21
C SER A 261 3.23 -22.67 -21.00
N ARG A 262 2.79 -23.49 -21.96
CA ARG A 262 1.54 -24.23 -21.82
C ARG A 262 1.54 -25.14 -20.59
N GLU A 263 2.64 -25.83 -20.34
CA GLU A 263 2.80 -26.70 -19.18
C GLU A 263 2.70 -25.94 -17.84
N GLU A 264 3.34 -24.76 -17.76
CA GLU A 264 3.25 -23.88 -16.58
C GLU A 264 1.82 -23.39 -16.34
N PHE A 265 1.07 -23.06 -17.39
CA PHE A 265 -0.33 -22.71 -17.28
C PHE A 265 -1.19 -23.89 -16.78
N GLU A 266 -1.00 -25.09 -17.35
CA GLU A 266 -1.74 -26.29 -16.92
C GLU A 266 -1.45 -26.59 -15.44
N MET A 267 -0.22 -26.39 -14.98
CA MET A 267 0.15 -26.54 -13.57
C MET A 267 -0.50 -25.45 -12.69
N ALA A 268 -0.53 -24.18 -13.13
CA ALA A 268 -1.18 -23.10 -12.40
C ALA A 268 -2.70 -23.34 -12.26
N PHE A 269 -3.35 -23.86 -13.30
CA PHE A 269 -4.77 -24.20 -13.24
C PHE A 269 -5.04 -25.42 -12.35
N SER A 270 -4.17 -26.44 -12.37
CA SER A 270 -4.24 -27.56 -11.43
C SER A 270 -4.08 -27.10 -9.98
N ALA A 271 -3.15 -26.18 -9.71
CA ALA A 271 -3.00 -25.56 -8.39
C ALA A 271 -4.27 -24.80 -7.98
N TYR A 272 -4.88 -24.07 -8.92
CA TYR A 272 -6.15 -23.40 -8.67
C TYR A 272 -7.30 -24.37 -8.36
N ASP A 273 -7.41 -25.51 -9.07
CA ASP A 273 -8.40 -26.53 -8.78
C ASP A 273 -8.21 -27.13 -7.38
N LYS A 274 -6.96 -27.32 -6.92
CA LYS A 274 -6.66 -27.70 -5.53
C LYS A 274 -7.15 -26.65 -4.55
N VAL A 275 -6.87 -25.37 -4.81
CA VAL A 275 -7.34 -24.25 -4.00
C VAL A 275 -8.86 -24.25 -3.90
N GLN A 276 -9.57 -24.49 -5.00
CA GLN A 276 -11.04 -24.59 -5.03
C GLN A 276 -11.61 -25.69 -4.12
N SER A 277 -10.88 -26.79 -3.93
CA SER A 277 -11.31 -27.88 -3.07
C SER A 277 -11.18 -27.57 -1.57
N THR A 278 -10.43 -26.53 -1.18
CA THR A 278 -10.15 -26.16 0.23
C THR A 278 -11.09 -25.07 0.78
N ARG A 279 -12.29 -24.93 0.25
CA ARG A 279 -13.21 -23.78 0.42
C ARG A 279 -13.63 -23.37 1.83
N GLU A 280 -13.36 -24.14 2.87
CA GLU A 280 -14.23 -24.07 4.05
C GLU A 280 -13.80 -23.13 5.18
N ILE A 281 -12.55 -22.68 5.29
CA ILE A 281 -12.13 -21.94 6.49
C ILE A 281 -11.34 -20.68 6.13
N SER A 282 -11.87 -19.50 6.56
CA SER A 282 -11.07 -18.28 6.65
C SER A 282 -9.99 -18.45 7.71
N LEU A 283 -8.72 -18.29 7.34
CA LEU A 283 -7.58 -18.44 8.24
C LEU A 283 -7.15 -17.13 8.89
N PHE A 284 -7.31 -16.02 8.15
CA PHE A 284 -6.83 -14.71 8.56
C PHE A 284 -7.94 -13.63 8.56
N GLY A 285 -9.20 -14.04 8.46
CA GLY A 285 -10.36 -13.15 8.42
C GLY A 285 -10.80 -12.75 7.01
N GLU A 286 -10.17 -13.31 5.96
CA GLU A 286 -10.57 -13.09 4.56
C GLU A 286 -11.95 -13.68 4.28
N ASP A 287 -12.75 -12.99 3.44
CA ASP A 287 -13.99 -13.56 2.90
C ASP A 287 -13.67 -14.54 1.76
N ARG A 288 -13.80 -15.82 2.04
CA ARG A 288 -13.52 -16.89 1.07
C ARG A 288 -14.42 -16.81 -0.15
N HIS A 289 -15.68 -16.47 0.01
CA HIS A 289 -16.61 -16.35 -1.11
C HIS A 289 -16.19 -15.22 -2.06
N THR A 290 -15.93 -14.02 -1.51
CA THR A 290 -15.43 -12.88 -2.28
C THR A 290 -14.09 -13.22 -2.93
N MET A 291 -13.15 -13.81 -2.19
CA MET A 291 -11.85 -14.21 -2.70
C MET A 291 -11.96 -15.16 -3.89
N PHE A 292 -12.74 -16.23 -3.78
CA PHE A 292 -12.92 -17.19 -4.88
C PHE A 292 -13.64 -16.57 -6.06
N SER A 293 -14.63 -15.71 -5.85
CA SER A 293 -15.29 -14.97 -6.94
C SER A 293 -14.29 -14.14 -7.76
N ILE A 294 -13.38 -13.43 -7.07
CA ILE A 294 -12.33 -12.61 -7.71
C ILE A 294 -11.34 -13.50 -8.48
N LEU A 295 -10.89 -14.59 -7.86
CA LEU A 295 -9.95 -15.54 -8.46
C LEU A 295 -10.57 -16.22 -9.68
N ASP A 296 -11.84 -16.67 -9.60
CA ASP A 296 -12.57 -17.29 -10.71
C ASP A 296 -12.66 -16.36 -11.92
N GLN A 297 -13.05 -15.11 -11.70
CA GLN A 297 -13.12 -14.11 -12.78
C GLN A 297 -11.76 -13.94 -13.48
N ARG A 298 -10.68 -13.89 -12.71
CA ARG A 298 -9.33 -13.76 -13.26
C ARG A 298 -8.91 -14.98 -14.06
N ILE A 299 -9.10 -16.17 -13.53
CA ILE A 299 -8.77 -17.45 -14.19
C ILE A 299 -9.58 -17.64 -15.47
N GLN A 300 -10.88 -17.33 -15.47
CA GLN A 300 -11.71 -17.42 -16.67
C GLN A 300 -11.25 -16.45 -17.78
N LEU A 301 -10.86 -15.23 -17.41
CA LEU A 301 -10.29 -14.28 -18.35
C LEU A 301 -9.02 -14.85 -19.01
N LEU A 302 -8.14 -15.44 -18.21
CA LEU A 302 -6.89 -16.03 -18.69
C LEU A 302 -7.13 -17.24 -19.60
N LYS A 303 -8.06 -18.12 -19.24
CA LYS A 303 -8.46 -19.25 -20.11
C LYS A 303 -8.91 -18.75 -21.49
N LYS A 304 -9.74 -17.69 -21.56
CA LYS A 304 -10.16 -17.08 -22.83
C LYS A 304 -8.99 -16.55 -23.65
N LEU A 305 -8.04 -15.85 -23.02
CA LEU A 305 -6.87 -15.30 -23.70
C LEU A 305 -5.94 -16.40 -24.26
N LEU A 306 -5.81 -17.52 -23.57
CA LEU A 306 -5.05 -18.69 -24.06
C LEU A 306 -5.70 -19.32 -25.28
N TYR A 307 -7.01 -19.56 -25.25
CA TYR A 307 -7.73 -20.15 -26.39
C TYR A 307 -7.64 -19.28 -27.65
N GLN A 308 -7.61 -17.96 -27.51
CA GLN A 308 -7.45 -17.03 -28.63
C GLN A 308 -6.03 -17.00 -29.24
N ARG A 309 -5.01 -17.44 -28.51
CA ARG A 309 -3.60 -17.50 -29.01
C ARG A 309 -3.26 -18.84 -29.67
N VAL A 310 -4.10 -19.84 -29.52
CA VAL A 310 -3.89 -21.20 -30.08
C VAL A 310 -4.66 -21.39 -31.39
N GLN A 311 -5.56 -20.46 -31.73
CA GLN A 311 -6.19 -20.33 -33.06
C GLN A 311 -5.40 -19.30 -33.92
#